data_a4cdde631f0a01c463aaee64bd540356
#
_entry.id   a4cdde631f0a01c463aaee64bd540356
#
_cell.length_a   1.000
_cell.length_b   1.000
_cell.length_c   1.000
_cell.angle_alpha   90.00
_cell.angle_beta   90.00
_cell.angle_gamma   90.00
#
_symmetry.space_group_name_H-M   'P 1'
#
loop_
_entity.id
_entity.type
_entity.pdbx_description
1 polymer ?
#
loop_
_entity_poly.entity_id
_entity_poly.type
_entity_poly.pdbx_seq_one_letter_code
_entity_poly.pdbx_strand_id
1 'polypeptide(L)'
;MFTRSILTGFSTLVTGMIISGTEVLANPQTGQPAEWQLGFQRAVTPVMESISTLHNYVLILITLISLFVAGLLIYIVVRFNATSNPTPSNTTHHTVIEVLWTAIPILILVVMAIPSFKLLYFQDTVPEQVDVNIKATAYQWFWTYEYTDDDFEFDAFKLEPDEAEEAGEPYLLATDTKVVVPVGKVVRVQITAADVIHSWAVPALGVKMDAYPGRLNELWFQVDEPGVFYGQCSELCGQGHAFMPIAVEAMSQSDYEVWLSEAREEYARTDNGIKIADSSMSATQASHSE
;
A
#
# COMPACT_ATOMS: atom_id res chain seq x y z
N MET A 1 27.95 -28.98 -34.41
CA MET A 1 28.80 -28.42 -33.32
C MET A 1 28.20 -27.16 -32.68
N PHE A 2 27.09 -26.64 -33.20
CA PHE A 2 26.40 -25.41 -32.70
C PHE A 2 25.38 -25.64 -31.59
N THR A 3 24.88 -26.83 -31.34
CA THR A 3 23.81 -27.11 -30.39
C THR A 3 24.26 -27.24 -28.92
N ARG A 4 25.53 -27.48 -28.66
CA ARG A 4 26.03 -27.58 -27.26
C ARG A 4 26.33 -26.24 -26.58
N SER A 5 26.66 -25.21 -27.36
CA SER A 5 26.98 -23.87 -26.82
C SER A 5 25.77 -23.07 -26.40
N ILE A 6 24.58 -23.33 -26.97
CA ILE A 6 23.35 -22.59 -26.60
C ILE A 6 22.78 -23.10 -25.27
N LEU A 7 22.87 -24.41 -24.98
CA LEU A 7 22.40 -24.97 -23.72
C LEU A 7 23.25 -24.56 -22.49
N THR A 8 24.57 -24.41 -22.69
CA THR A 8 25.45 -23.95 -21.61
C THR A 8 25.30 -22.45 -21.31
N GLY A 9 25.01 -21.62 -22.33
CA GLY A 9 24.75 -20.18 -22.15
C GLY A 9 23.44 -19.89 -21.44
N PHE A 10 22.41 -20.71 -21.67
CA PHE A 10 21.09 -20.54 -21.02
C PHE A 10 21.12 -20.99 -19.56
N SER A 11 21.88 -22.05 -19.24
CA SER A 11 22.03 -22.53 -17.85
C SER A 11 22.76 -21.53 -16.96
N THR A 12 23.79 -20.82 -17.47
CA THR A 12 24.53 -19.78 -16.73
C THR A 12 23.73 -18.51 -16.56
N LEU A 13 22.84 -18.15 -17.49
CA LEU A 13 21.99 -16.98 -17.37
C LEU A 13 20.90 -17.18 -16.30
N VAL A 14 20.30 -18.37 -16.25
CA VAL A 14 19.26 -18.69 -15.25
C VAL A 14 19.86 -18.81 -13.84
N THR A 15 21.08 -19.34 -13.71
CA THR A 15 21.75 -19.45 -12.39
C THR A 15 22.25 -18.09 -11.91
N GLY A 16 22.62 -17.16 -12.78
CA GLY A 16 23.04 -15.79 -12.44
C GLY A 16 21.88 -14.90 -11.97
N MET A 17 20.65 -15.21 -12.37
CA MET A 17 19.46 -14.42 -12.01
C MET A 17 18.89 -14.78 -10.62
N ILE A 18 19.32 -15.90 -10.04
CA ILE A 18 18.81 -16.38 -8.73
C ILE A 18 19.66 -15.90 -7.54
N ILE A 19 20.85 -15.32 -7.76
CA ILE A 19 21.82 -15.05 -6.67
C ILE A 19 22.01 -13.54 -6.38
N SER A 20 21.33 -12.63 -7.04
CA SER A 20 21.44 -11.19 -6.76
C SER A 20 20.18 -10.59 -6.16
N GLY A 21 19.45 -11.35 -5.35
CA GLY A 21 18.56 -10.78 -4.35
C GLY A 21 19.40 -10.25 -3.18
N THR A 22 20.17 -9.18 -3.38
CA THR A 22 20.49 -8.31 -2.26
C THR A 22 19.14 -7.83 -1.75
N GLU A 23 18.73 -8.33 -0.58
CA GLU A 23 17.74 -7.64 0.22
C GLU A 23 18.26 -6.20 0.34
N VAL A 24 17.71 -5.32 -0.48
CA VAL A 24 17.78 -3.90 -0.19
C VAL A 24 17.02 -3.79 1.12
N LEU A 25 17.78 -3.71 2.20
CA LEU A 25 17.25 -3.46 3.53
C LEU A 25 16.57 -2.10 3.42
N ALA A 26 15.30 -2.10 3.06
CA ALA A 26 14.44 -0.96 3.29
C ALA A 26 14.69 -0.58 4.74
N ASN A 27 14.94 0.69 5.03
CA ASN A 27 15.14 1.12 6.40
C ASN A 27 13.90 0.63 7.18
N PRO A 28 14.05 -0.32 8.11
CA PRO A 28 12.90 -1.03 8.67
C PRO A 28 11.98 -0.13 9.51
N GLN A 29 12.37 1.10 9.74
CA GLN A 29 11.68 2.03 10.65
C GLN A 29 10.88 3.14 9.96
N THR A 30 10.98 3.31 8.64
CA THR A 30 10.42 4.51 8.00
C THR A 30 9.14 4.28 7.19
N GLY A 31 8.68 3.03 6.98
CA GLY A 31 7.44 2.78 6.24
C GLY A 31 7.34 3.50 4.89
N GLN A 32 8.48 3.78 4.25
CA GLN A 32 8.58 4.47 2.97
C GLN A 32 9.13 3.55 1.88
N PRO A 33 8.91 3.84 0.59
CA PRO A 33 9.49 3.10 -0.51
C PRO A 33 11.02 3.13 -0.46
N ALA A 34 11.67 2.01 -0.82
CA ALA A 34 13.11 1.92 -0.97
C ALA A 34 13.50 1.93 -2.45
N GLU A 35 14.71 2.44 -2.76
CA GLU A 35 15.24 2.43 -4.12
C GLU A 35 15.30 1.00 -4.68
N TRP A 36 14.86 0.81 -5.95
CA TRP A 36 14.85 -0.48 -6.65
C TRP A 36 14.04 -1.59 -5.97
N GLN A 37 13.13 -1.26 -5.08
CA GLN A 37 12.28 -2.21 -4.40
C GLN A 37 11.37 -2.96 -5.37
N LEU A 38 11.49 -4.30 -5.45
CA LEU A 38 10.68 -5.16 -6.32
C LEU A 38 9.43 -5.72 -5.62
N GLY A 39 9.43 -5.74 -4.29
CA GLY A 39 8.32 -6.24 -3.47
C GLY A 39 7.52 -5.11 -2.82
N PHE A 40 6.60 -5.50 -1.97
CA PHE A 40 5.91 -4.54 -1.10
C PHE A 40 6.86 -3.94 -0.06
N GLN A 41 6.44 -2.82 0.54
CA GLN A 41 7.05 -2.33 1.76
C GLN A 41 6.99 -3.40 2.86
N ARG A 42 7.88 -3.30 3.85
CA ARG A 42 7.88 -4.21 4.98
C ARG A 42 6.51 -4.17 5.68
N ALA A 43 5.95 -5.34 5.92
CA ALA A 43 4.72 -5.48 6.67
C ALA A 43 4.94 -5.11 8.15
N VAL A 44 4.07 -4.29 8.68
CA VAL A 44 4.09 -3.85 10.10
C VAL A 44 2.73 -4.04 10.77
N THR A 45 1.85 -4.79 10.11
CA THR A 45 0.53 -5.17 10.61
C THR A 45 0.21 -6.60 10.22
N PRO A 46 -0.64 -7.33 10.97
CA PRO A 46 -1.09 -8.67 10.61
C PRO A 46 -1.82 -8.72 9.25
N VAL A 47 -2.52 -7.64 8.89
CA VAL A 47 -3.19 -7.53 7.58
C VAL A 47 -2.17 -7.49 6.46
N MET A 48 -1.14 -6.62 6.55
CA MET A 48 -0.11 -6.52 5.51
C MET A 48 0.74 -7.77 5.41
N GLU A 49 1.03 -8.47 6.53
CA GLU A 49 1.70 -9.76 6.52
C GLU A 49 0.90 -10.81 5.75
N SER A 50 -0.42 -10.85 5.97
CA SER A 50 -1.33 -11.74 5.26
C SER A 50 -1.42 -11.42 3.76
N ILE A 51 -1.42 -10.13 3.39
CA ILE A 51 -1.37 -9.65 2.00
C ILE A 51 -0.07 -10.11 1.33
N SER A 52 1.08 -9.89 1.99
CA SER A 52 2.40 -10.27 1.48
C SER A 52 2.52 -11.78 1.29
N THR A 53 1.97 -12.55 2.21
CA THR A 53 1.92 -14.01 2.13
C THR A 53 1.09 -14.48 0.93
N LEU A 54 -0.12 -13.96 0.75
CA LEU A 54 -0.96 -14.28 -0.39
C LEU A 54 -0.31 -13.86 -1.71
N HIS A 55 0.29 -12.67 -1.76
CA HIS A 55 1.02 -12.18 -2.92
C HIS A 55 2.15 -13.15 -3.34
N ASN A 56 2.95 -13.64 -2.39
CA ASN A 56 4.03 -14.57 -2.69
C ASN A 56 3.51 -15.90 -3.25
N TYR A 57 2.40 -16.42 -2.74
CA TYR A 57 1.76 -17.61 -3.33
C TYR A 57 1.30 -17.37 -4.76
N VAL A 58 0.64 -16.25 -5.01
CA VAL A 58 0.21 -15.86 -6.37
C VAL A 58 1.41 -15.69 -7.29
N LEU A 59 2.47 -15.01 -6.83
CA LEU A 59 3.69 -14.76 -7.61
C LEU A 59 4.37 -16.06 -8.04
N ILE A 60 4.51 -17.03 -7.14
CA ILE A 60 5.04 -18.36 -7.46
C ILE A 60 4.17 -19.04 -8.52
N LEU A 61 2.86 -19.05 -8.32
CA LEU A 61 1.92 -19.68 -9.24
C LEU A 61 1.98 -19.09 -10.64
N ILE A 62 1.88 -17.76 -10.78
CA ILE A 62 1.92 -17.08 -12.07
C ILE A 62 3.29 -17.23 -12.76
N THR A 63 4.38 -17.28 -11.98
CA THR A 63 5.72 -17.54 -12.51
C THR A 63 5.80 -18.94 -13.13
N LEU A 64 5.30 -19.97 -12.42
CA LEU A 64 5.28 -21.34 -12.95
C LEU A 64 4.43 -21.47 -14.21
N ILE A 65 3.25 -20.82 -14.24
CA ILE A 65 2.40 -20.79 -15.43
C ILE A 65 3.12 -20.09 -16.59
N SER A 66 3.74 -18.94 -16.33
CA SER A 66 4.48 -18.20 -17.37
C SER A 66 5.65 -18.99 -17.94
N LEU A 67 6.43 -19.64 -17.09
CA LEU A 67 7.53 -20.52 -17.51
C LEU A 67 7.03 -21.72 -18.30
N PHE A 68 5.92 -22.32 -17.91
CA PHE A 68 5.30 -23.42 -18.64
C PHE A 68 4.87 -22.99 -20.06
N VAL A 69 4.15 -21.85 -20.16
CA VAL A 69 3.71 -21.31 -21.46
C VAL A 69 4.90 -20.91 -22.33
N ALA A 70 5.91 -20.24 -21.76
CA ALA A 70 7.13 -19.90 -22.47
C ALA A 70 7.86 -21.16 -22.99
N GLY A 71 7.94 -22.20 -22.18
CA GLY A 71 8.50 -23.50 -22.57
C GLY A 71 7.75 -24.15 -23.74
N LEU A 72 6.41 -24.10 -23.72
CA LEU A 72 5.58 -24.61 -24.85
C LEU A 72 5.83 -23.79 -26.12
N LEU A 73 5.90 -22.48 -26.04
CA LEU A 73 6.17 -21.61 -27.20
C LEU A 73 7.56 -21.90 -27.79
N ILE A 74 8.59 -22.00 -26.95
CA ILE A 74 9.94 -22.37 -27.41
C ILE A 74 9.93 -23.76 -28.08
N TYR A 75 9.26 -24.73 -27.47
CA TYR A 75 9.12 -26.06 -28.02
C TYR A 75 8.47 -26.05 -29.41
N ILE A 76 7.38 -25.28 -29.59
CA ILE A 76 6.69 -25.14 -30.87
C ILE A 76 7.62 -24.51 -31.89
N VAL A 77 8.28 -23.41 -31.58
CA VAL A 77 9.19 -22.71 -32.50
C VAL A 77 10.35 -23.62 -32.95
N VAL A 78 10.95 -24.36 -31.99
CA VAL A 78 12.08 -25.24 -32.28
C VAL A 78 11.66 -26.52 -33.05
N ARG A 79 10.53 -27.11 -32.66
CA ARG A 79 10.16 -28.44 -33.15
C ARG A 79 9.27 -28.42 -34.39
N PHE A 80 8.42 -27.41 -34.54
CA PHE A 80 7.38 -27.31 -35.55
C PHE A 80 7.60 -26.19 -36.58
N ASN A 81 8.85 -25.73 -36.77
CA ASN A 81 9.19 -24.81 -37.86
C ASN A 81 9.18 -25.51 -39.22
N ALA A 82 9.13 -24.73 -40.30
CA ALA A 82 9.04 -25.24 -41.69
C ALA A 82 10.17 -26.20 -42.08
N THR A 83 11.36 -26.05 -41.48
CA THR A 83 12.51 -26.93 -41.76
C THR A 83 12.40 -28.26 -40.99
N SER A 84 12.01 -28.21 -39.76
CA SER A 84 11.96 -29.39 -38.85
C SER A 84 10.65 -30.19 -39.01
N ASN A 85 9.59 -29.56 -39.51
CA ASN A 85 8.27 -30.16 -39.67
C ASN A 85 7.64 -29.72 -41.03
N PRO A 86 8.17 -30.16 -42.18
CA PRO A 86 7.74 -29.70 -43.49
C PRO A 86 6.32 -30.16 -43.84
N THR A 87 5.81 -31.21 -43.21
CA THR A 87 4.45 -31.72 -43.44
C THR A 87 3.67 -31.68 -42.11
N PRO A 88 2.86 -30.63 -41.86
CA PRO A 88 2.09 -30.51 -40.64
C PRO A 88 1.00 -31.56 -40.50
N SER A 89 0.66 -31.93 -39.28
CA SER A 89 -0.47 -32.83 -38.99
C SER A 89 -1.81 -32.14 -39.29
N ASN A 90 -2.78 -32.96 -39.71
CA ASN A 90 -4.16 -32.51 -39.93
C ASN A 90 -5.06 -32.63 -38.68
N THR A 91 -4.47 -32.92 -37.50
CA THR A 91 -5.22 -33.01 -36.27
C THR A 91 -5.69 -31.61 -35.85
N THR A 92 -7.01 -31.42 -35.77
CA THR A 92 -7.65 -30.12 -35.48
C THR A 92 -8.20 -30.00 -34.05
N HIS A 93 -8.38 -31.12 -33.35
CA HIS A 93 -8.92 -31.14 -31.99
C HIS A 93 -8.44 -32.37 -31.22
N HIS A 94 -8.52 -32.28 -29.89
CA HIS A 94 -8.21 -33.38 -28.98
C HIS A 94 -8.98 -33.21 -27.67
N THR A 95 -10.14 -33.85 -27.58
CA THR A 95 -11.11 -33.66 -26.51
C THR A 95 -10.52 -33.75 -25.08
N VAL A 96 -9.60 -34.68 -24.82
CA VAL A 96 -8.97 -34.82 -23.51
C VAL A 96 -8.15 -33.60 -23.14
N ILE A 97 -7.37 -33.05 -24.07
CA ILE A 97 -6.55 -31.85 -23.86
C ILE A 97 -7.48 -30.65 -23.65
N GLU A 98 -8.56 -30.54 -24.42
CA GLU A 98 -9.55 -29.47 -24.31
C GLU A 98 -10.22 -29.46 -22.89
N VAL A 99 -10.61 -30.63 -22.39
CA VAL A 99 -11.14 -30.77 -21.05
C VAL A 99 -10.08 -30.39 -19.99
N LEU A 100 -8.84 -30.82 -20.16
CA LEU A 100 -7.75 -30.51 -19.21
C LEU A 100 -7.44 -29.03 -19.16
N TRP A 101 -7.30 -28.35 -20.32
CA TRP A 101 -6.99 -26.93 -20.31
C TRP A 101 -8.14 -26.03 -19.84
N THR A 102 -9.35 -26.55 -19.77
CA THR A 102 -10.51 -25.90 -19.17
C THR A 102 -10.57 -26.17 -17.66
N ALA A 103 -10.45 -27.44 -17.27
CA ALA A 103 -10.63 -27.86 -15.88
C ALA A 103 -9.48 -27.40 -14.96
N ILE A 104 -8.22 -27.46 -15.44
CA ILE A 104 -7.05 -27.09 -14.62
C ILE A 104 -7.08 -25.62 -14.20
N PRO A 105 -7.30 -24.62 -15.08
CA PRO A 105 -7.43 -23.22 -14.68
C PRO A 105 -8.59 -22.98 -13.71
N ILE A 106 -9.74 -23.62 -13.90
CA ILE A 106 -10.87 -23.52 -12.98
C ILE A 106 -10.47 -24.05 -11.59
N LEU A 107 -9.80 -25.19 -11.52
CA LEU A 107 -9.33 -25.75 -10.25
C LEU A 107 -8.33 -24.84 -9.55
N ILE A 108 -7.39 -24.25 -10.31
CA ILE A 108 -6.43 -23.26 -9.77
C ILE A 108 -7.19 -22.08 -9.16
N LEU A 109 -8.18 -21.52 -9.84
CA LEU A 109 -8.97 -20.40 -9.33
C LEU A 109 -9.75 -20.78 -8.05
N VAL A 110 -10.34 -21.98 -8.00
CA VAL A 110 -11.05 -22.48 -6.82
C VAL A 110 -10.10 -22.60 -5.62
N VAL A 111 -8.91 -23.15 -5.82
CA VAL A 111 -7.88 -23.28 -4.76
C VAL A 111 -7.42 -21.90 -4.27
N MET A 112 -7.23 -20.95 -5.19
CA MET A 112 -6.82 -19.58 -4.85
C MET A 112 -7.92 -18.77 -4.15
N ALA A 113 -9.18 -19.07 -4.42
CA ALA A 113 -10.32 -18.38 -3.79
C ALA A 113 -10.34 -18.57 -2.26
N ILE A 114 -9.92 -19.73 -1.75
CA ILE A 114 -9.94 -20.02 -0.32
C ILE A 114 -9.09 -19.04 0.50
N PRO A 115 -7.78 -18.88 0.27
CA PRO A 115 -6.97 -17.91 1.01
C PRO A 115 -7.35 -16.47 0.68
N SER A 116 -7.80 -16.18 -0.56
CA SER A 116 -8.22 -14.85 -0.96
C SER A 116 -9.46 -14.37 -0.19
N PHE A 117 -10.51 -15.19 -0.10
CA PHE A 117 -11.70 -14.82 0.68
C PHE A 117 -11.40 -14.72 2.17
N LYS A 118 -10.53 -15.61 2.71
CA LYS A 118 -10.12 -15.52 4.11
C LYS A 118 -9.46 -14.17 4.41
N LEU A 119 -8.56 -13.71 3.54
CA LEU A 119 -7.90 -12.42 3.69
C LEU A 119 -8.90 -11.27 3.52
N LEU A 120 -9.78 -11.33 2.51
CA LEU A 120 -10.80 -10.32 2.26
C LEU A 120 -11.65 -10.06 3.51
N TYR A 121 -12.20 -11.12 4.10
CA TYR A 121 -13.01 -10.98 5.33
C TYR A 121 -12.19 -10.54 6.53
N PHE A 122 -10.95 -10.95 6.63
CA PHE A 122 -10.06 -10.53 7.72
C PHE A 122 -9.79 -9.03 7.70
N GLN A 123 -9.52 -8.46 6.54
CA GLN A 123 -9.23 -7.02 6.42
C GLN A 123 -10.49 -6.15 6.45
N ASP A 124 -11.65 -6.68 6.03
CA ASP A 124 -12.91 -5.92 5.95
C ASP A 124 -13.69 -5.90 7.28
N THR A 125 -13.43 -6.86 8.16
CA THR A 125 -14.16 -6.97 9.43
C THR A 125 -13.41 -6.27 10.54
N VAL A 126 -13.90 -5.10 10.96
CA VAL A 126 -13.38 -4.39 12.12
C VAL A 126 -13.55 -5.25 13.38
N PRO A 127 -12.50 -5.46 14.21
CA PRO A 127 -12.61 -6.19 15.47
C PRO A 127 -13.63 -5.57 16.43
N GLU A 128 -14.28 -6.40 17.26
CA GLU A 128 -15.28 -5.91 18.23
C GLU A 128 -14.69 -4.94 19.27
N GLN A 129 -13.42 -5.13 19.64
CA GLN A 129 -12.71 -4.24 20.56
C GLN A 129 -11.82 -3.30 19.75
N VAL A 130 -12.21 -2.04 19.72
CA VAL A 130 -11.45 -0.95 19.12
C VAL A 130 -10.87 -0.11 20.25
N ASP A 131 -9.58 0.16 20.21
CA ASP A 131 -8.88 0.95 21.24
C ASP A 131 -8.83 2.45 20.88
N VAL A 132 -8.76 2.79 19.59
CA VAL A 132 -8.67 4.17 19.08
C VAL A 132 -9.60 4.34 17.89
N ASN A 133 -10.43 5.38 17.92
CA ASN A 133 -11.33 5.76 16.85
C ASN A 133 -10.88 7.08 16.22
N ILE A 134 -10.58 7.05 14.92
CA ILE A 134 -10.17 8.21 14.14
C ILE A 134 -11.11 8.37 12.97
N LYS A 135 -11.52 9.60 12.68
CA LYS A 135 -12.23 9.91 11.45
C LYS A 135 -11.31 10.76 10.57
N ALA A 136 -11.07 10.28 9.34
CA ALA A 136 -10.31 10.98 8.33
C ALA A 136 -11.27 11.58 7.31
N THR A 137 -11.23 12.90 7.13
CA THR A 137 -12.01 13.61 6.12
C THR A 137 -11.06 14.19 5.08
N ALA A 138 -11.26 13.82 3.82
CA ALA A 138 -10.46 14.31 2.70
C ALA A 138 -10.99 15.63 2.17
N TYR A 139 -10.07 16.52 1.80
CA TYR A 139 -10.31 17.77 1.10
C TYR A 139 -9.34 17.94 -0.07
N GLN A 140 -9.59 18.84 -0.97
CA GLN A 140 -8.67 19.25 -2.03
C GLN A 140 -7.73 20.35 -1.51
N TRP A 141 -6.48 20.11 -1.07
CA TRP A 141 -5.79 18.83 -1.04
C TRP A 141 -5.07 18.68 0.29
N PHE A 142 -5.75 18.15 1.28
CA PHE A 142 -5.25 17.85 2.62
C PHE A 142 -6.18 16.85 3.33
N TRP A 143 -5.79 16.38 4.49
CA TRP A 143 -6.61 15.53 5.36
C TRP A 143 -6.91 16.24 6.67
N THR A 144 -8.15 16.10 7.17
CA THR A 144 -8.51 16.43 8.54
C THR A 144 -8.69 15.13 9.32
N TYR A 145 -8.08 15.04 10.49
CA TYR A 145 -8.20 13.91 11.38
C TYR A 145 -8.91 14.31 12.68
N GLU A 146 -9.97 13.59 13.01
CA GLU A 146 -10.76 13.76 14.22
C GLU A 146 -10.59 12.53 15.11
N TYR A 147 -10.09 12.70 16.33
CA TYR A 147 -10.05 11.68 17.36
C TYR A 147 -11.39 11.71 18.10
N THR A 148 -12.30 10.83 17.68
CA THR A 148 -13.71 10.92 18.06
C THR A 148 -13.98 10.61 19.51
N ASP A 149 -13.11 9.86 20.19
CA ASP A 149 -13.21 9.55 21.60
C ASP A 149 -12.63 10.65 22.50
N ASP A 150 -11.82 11.55 21.93
CA ASP A 150 -11.04 12.57 22.62
C ASP A 150 -11.47 14.00 22.29
N ASP A 151 -12.43 14.16 21.36
CA ASP A 151 -13.08 15.41 20.97
C ASP A 151 -12.12 16.52 20.50
N PHE A 152 -11.08 16.16 19.73
CA PHE A 152 -10.22 17.11 19.05
C PHE A 152 -10.02 16.72 17.58
N GLU A 153 -9.64 17.71 16.76
CA GLU A 153 -9.33 17.51 15.35
C GLU A 153 -8.21 18.43 14.89
N PHE A 154 -7.46 17.98 13.88
CA PHE A 154 -6.42 18.79 13.24
C PHE A 154 -6.36 18.51 11.73
N ASP A 155 -5.81 19.46 10.99
CA ASP A 155 -5.51 19.32 9.57
C ASP A 155 -4.07 18.83 9.40
N ALA A 156 -3.81 18.08 8.34
CA ALA A 156 -2.49 17.59 7.96
C ALA A 156 -2.21 17.98 6.51
N PHE A 157 -1.24 18.88 6.34
CA PHE A 157 -0.77 19.36 5.05
C PHE A 157 0.60 18.77 4.71
N LYS A 158 0.88 18.67 3.42
CA LYS A 158 2.18 18.28 2.92
C LYS A 158 3.25 19.30 3.36
N LEU A 159 4.39 18.83 3.83
CA LEU A 159 5.55 19.68 4.07
C LEU A 159 6.10 20.25 2.76
N GLU A 160 6.56 21.51 2.78
CA GLU A 160 7.30 22.08 1.67
C GLU A 160 8.73 21.50 1.60
N PRO A 161 9.43 21.61 0.44
CA PRO A 161 10.72 20.93 0.25
C PRO A 161 11.79 21.27 1.29
N ASP A 162 11.88 22.53 1.68
CA ASP A 162 12.82 23.06 2.68
C ASP A 162 12.44 22.59 4.10
N GLU A 163 11.19 22.57 4.44
CA GLU A 163 10.67 22.06 5.72
C GLU A 163 10.94 20.55 5.87
N ALA A 164 10.69 19.78 4.79
CA ALA A 164 10.94 18.34 4.78
C ALA A 164 12.43 18.02 4.91
N GLU A 165 13.32 18.80 4.26
CA GLU A 165 14.78 18.67 4.35
C GLU A 165 15.26 19.01 5.76
N GLU A 166 14.77 20.10 6.38
CA GLU A 166 15.12 20.50 7.73
C GLU A 166 14.67 19.47 8.79
N ALA A 167 13.47 18.90 8.61
CA ALA A 167 12.95 17.85 9.45
C ALA A 167 13.62 16.47 9.23
N GLY A 168 14.38 16.29 8.13
CA GLY A 168 14.92 14.98 7.73
C GLY A 168 13.86 13.98 7.29
N GLU A 169 12.72 14.48 6.82
CA GLU A 169 11.55 13.71 6.42
C GLU A 169 11.47 13.57 4.88
N PRO A 170 10.84 12.49 4.35
CA PRO A 170 10.78 12.27 2.92
C PRO A 170 9.83 13.28 2.24
N TYR A 171 10.37 14.11 1.36
CA TYR A 171 9.58 15.04 0.55
C TYR A 171 8.46 14.33 -0.22
N LEU A 172 7.28 14.94 -0.32
CA LEU A 172 6.01 14.42 -0.87
C LEU A 172 5.32 13.33 -0.05
N LEU A 173 5.91 12.84 1.03
CA LEU A 173 5.31 11.84 1.91
C LEU A 173 5.06 12.38 3.32
N ALA A 174 5.85 13.35 3.76
CA ALA A 174 5.75 13.94 5.09
C ALA A 174 4.65 15.01 5.18
N THR A 175 4.06 15.12 6.37
CA THR A 175 3.05 16.10 6.73
C THR A 175 3.51 16.92 7.93
N ASP A 176 3.00 18.14 8.06
CA ASP A 176 3.20 19.03 9.22
C ASP A 176 2.68 18.42 10.53
N THR A 177 1.57 17.72 10.45
CA THR A 177 0.95 16.96 11.55
C THR A 177 0.80 15.48 11.15
N LYS A 178 0.96 14.55 12.11
CA LYS A 178 0.87 13.11 11.87
C LYS A 178 -0.31 12.51 12.63
N VAL A 179 -0.88 11.45 12.08
CA VAL A 179 -1.80 10.58 12.81
C VAL A 179 -0.99 9.74 13.78
N VAL A 180 -1.20 9.91 15.08
CA VAL A 180 -0.45 9.19 16.12
C VAL A 180 -1.29 8.05 16.69
N VAL A 181 -0.69 6.85 16.79
CA VAL A 181 -1.38 5.66 17.28
C VAL A 181 -0.49 4.85 18.23
N PRO A 182 -1.05 4.17 19.23
CA PRO A 182 -0.27 3.30 20.10
C PRO A 182 0.00 1.95 19.44
N VAL A 183 1.21 1.42 19.62
CA VAL A 183 1.61 0.09 19.15
C VAL A 183 0.78 -1.00 19.83
N GLY A 184 0.41 -2.02 19.08
CA GLY A 184 -0.32 -3.21 19.57
C GLY A 184 -1.80 -2.96 19.85
N LYS A 185 -2.33 -1.80 19.48
CA LYS A 185 -3.73 -1.42 19.67
C LYS A 185 -4.50 -1.44 18.36
N VAL A 186 -5.77 -1.80 18.45
CA VAL A 186 -6.68 -1.80 17.29
C VAL A 186 -7.16 -0.38 17.04
N VAL A 187 -6.80 0.14 15.87
CA VAL A 187 -7.20 1.46 15.39
C VAL A 187 -8.28 1.29 14.32
N ARG A 188 -9.42 1.93 14.51
CA ARG A 188 -10.44 2.07 13.48
C ARG A 188 -10.35 3.44 12.85
N VAL A 189 -10.28 3.50 11.53
CA VAL A 189 -10.35 4.76 10.78
C VAL A 189 -11.64 4.80 9.98
N GLN A 190 -12.47 5.77 10.27
CA GLN A 190 -13.68 6.11 9.51
C GLN A 190 -13.29 7.14 8.45
N ILE A 191 -13.67 6.93 7.20
CA ILE A 191 -13.14 7.67 6.07
C ILE A 191 -14.28 8.24 5.24
N THR A 192 -14.20 9.55 4.97
CA THR A 192 -15.13 10.29 4.12
C THR A 192 -14.41 11.40 3.37
N ALA A 193 -15.12 12.09 2.47
CA ALA A 193 -14.63 13.28 1.78
C ALA A 193 -15.66 14.41 1.84
N ALA A 194 -15.18 15.64 1.81
CA ALA A 194 -16.03 16.83 1.83
C ALA A 194 -16.39 17.32 0.42
N ASP A 195 -15.57 17.02 -0.59
CA ASP A 195 -15.64 17.60 -1.93
C ASP A 195 -15.71 16.56 -3.06
N VAL A 196 -14.61 15.92 -3.40
CA VAL A 196 -14.51 14.88 -4.45
C VAL A 196 -14.13 13.53 -3.85
N ILE A 197 -14.03 12.51 -4.68
CA ILE A 197 -13.53 11.19 -4.23
C ILE A 197 -12.02 11.27 -4.02
N HIS A 198 -11.55 10.76 -2.89
CA HIS A 198 -10.15 10.53 -2.54
C HIS A 198 -9.97 9.08 -2.08
N SER A 199 -8.76 8.67 -1.70
CA SER A 199 -8.53 7.36 -1.11
C SER A 199 -7.41 7.41 -0.06
N TRP A 200 -7.73 6.99 1.15
CA TRP A 200 -6.76 6.90 2.25
C TRP A 200 -6.01 5.58 2.17
N ALA A 201 -4.69 5.63 1.96
CA ALA A 201 -3.88 4.43 1.76
C ALA A 201 -2.50 4.56 2.39
N VAL A 202 -2.10 3.56 3.19
CA VAL A 202 -0.77 3.44 3.79
C VAL A 202 -0.24 2.04 3.50
N PRO A 203 0.67 1.89 2.52
CA PRO A 203 1.12 0.58 2.02
C PRO A 203 1.73 -0.33 3.09
N ALA A 204 2.56 0.20 4.00
CA ALA A 204 3.18 -0.59 5.06
C ALA A 204 2.16 -1.19 6.04
N LEU A 205 1.01 -0.53 6.22
CA LEU A 205 -0.10 -1.00 7.04
C LEU A 205 -1.01 -1.99 6.30
N GLY A 206 -0.92 -2.06 4.97
CA GLY A 206 -1.76 -2.93 4.14
C GLY A 206 -3.19 -2.46 4.02
N VAL A 207 -3.44 -1.16 4.17
CA VAL A 207 -4.79 -0.58 4.15
C VAL A 207 -4.97 0.40 3.00
N LYS A 208 -6.15 0.35 2.40
CA LYS A 208 -6.61 1.31 1.40
C LYS A 208 -8.14 1.36 1.43
N MET A 209 -8.70 2.56 1.54
CA MET A 209 -10.14 2.78 1.53
C MET A 209 -10.49 4.11 0.84
N ASP A 210 -11.42 4.06 -0.09
CA ASP A 210 -11.89 5.25 -0.79
C ASP A 210 -12.73 6.13 0.11
N ALA A 211 -12.51 7.44 0.01
CA ALA A 211 -13.21 8.50 0.70
C ALA A 211 -14.28 9.09 -0.23
N TYR A 212 -15.56 8.76 -0.01
CA TYR A 212 -16.67 9.27 -0.82
C TYR A 212 -17.41 10.40 -0.11
N PRO A 213 -17.73 11.50 -0.80
CA PRO A 213 -18.66 12.51 -0.26
C PRO A 213 -20.01 11.89 0.09
N GLY A 214 -20.49 12.17 1.31
CA GLY A 214 -21.79 11.68 1.79
C GLY A 214 -21.83 10.21 2.22
N ARG A 215 -20.70 9.51 2.21
CA ARG A 215 -20.56 8.13 2.71
C ARG A 215 -19.46 8.03 3.73
N LEU A 216 -19.70 7.31 4.81
CA LEU A 216 -18.69 6.99 5.81
C LEU A 216 -18.27 5.52 5.62
N ASN A 217 -17.06 5.30 5.11
CA ASN A 217 -16.42 3.99 5.02
C ASN A 217 -15.57 3.78 6.28
N GLU A 218 -15.15 2.55 6.52
CA GLU A 218 -14.26 2.25 7.64
C GLU A 218 -13.23 1.19 7.26
N LEU A 219 -12.09 1.26 7.88
CA LEU A 219 -11.04 0.25 7.89
C LEU A 219 -10.43 0.15 9.29
N TRP A 220 -9.61 -0.86 9.49
CA TRP A 220 -8.87 -1.02 10.73
C TRP A 220 -7.45 -1.50 10.48
N PHE A 221 -6.58 -1.22 11.43
CA PHE A 221 -5.22 -1.77 11.49
C PHE A 221 -4.74 -1.86 12.93
N GLN A 222 -3.68 -2.64 13.13
CA GLN A 222 -2.95 -2.76 14.40
C GLN A 222 -1.47 -2.75 14.04
N VAL A 223 -0.73 -1.77 14.52
CA VAL A 223 0.71 -1.64 14.23
C VAL A 223 1.50 -2.45 15.24
N ASP A 224 2.41 -3.31 14.78
CA ASP A 224 3.16 -4.23 15.62
C ASP A 224 4.46 -3.62 16.19
N GLU A 225 4.95 -2.53 15.63
CA GLU A 225 6.21 -1.89 16.02
C GLU A 225 6.17 -0.37 15.89
N PRO A 226 6.94 0.38 16.68
CA PRO A 226 7.00 1.83 16.58
C PRO A 226 7.69 2.28 15.29
N GLY A 227 7.26 3.45 14.76
CA GLY A 227 7.84 4.04 13.57
C GLY A 227 6.88 4.98 12.87
N VAL A 228 7.34 5.61 11.78
CA VAL A 228 6.53 6.47 10.92
C VAL A 228 6.26 5.74 9.60
N PHE A 229 4.99 5.69 9.21
CA PHE A 229 4.50 4.98 8.03
C PHE A 229 3.78 5.96 7.12
N TYR A 230 4.26 6.03 5.88
CA TYR A 230 3.78 7.01 4.91
C TYR A 230 2.82 6.40 3.90
N GLY A 231 1.88 7.22 3.50
CA GLY A 231 0.90 6.93 2.46
C GLY A 231 0.59 8.15 1.61
N GLN A 232 -0.28 7.98 0.65
CA GLN A 232 -0.71 9.03 -0.26
C GLN A 232 -2.17 8.82 -0.65
N CYS A 233 -2.83 9.90 -1.06
CA CYS A 233 -4.12 9.81 -1.72
C CYS A 233 -4.00 8.85 -2.92
N SER A 234 -4.90 7.86 -3.01
CA SER A 234 -4.84 6.77 -4.00
C SER A 234 -6.05 6.73 -4.94
N GLU A 235 -6.82 7.84 -5.03
CA GLU A 235 -7.86 8.08 -6.02
C GLU A 235 -7.70 9.48 -6.60
N LEU A 236 -7.74 9.61 -7.93
CA LEU A 236 -7.48 10.88 -8.63
C LEU A 236 -8.49 11.96 -8.21
N CYS A 237 -8.01 12.97 -7.50
CA CYS A 237 -8.83 14.04 -6.90
C CYS A 237 -8.57 15.46 -7.45
N GLY A 238 -7.79 15.60 -8.51
CA GLY A 238 -7.50 16.89 -9.16
C GLY A 238 -6.01 17.23 -9.21
N GLN A 239 -5.68 18.52 -9.32
CA GLN A 239 -4.31 18.99 -9.56
C GLN A 239 -3.35 18.69 -8.40
N GLY A 240 -3.84 18.74 -7.16
CA GLY A 240 -3.07 18.45 -5.94
C GLY A 240 -3.08 16.99 -5.50
N HIS A 241 -3.55 16.06 -6.35
CA HIS A 241 -3.64 14.64 -6.00
C HIS A 241 -2.34 14.03 -5.46
N ALA A 242 -1.19 14.38 -6.01
CA ALA A 242 0.12 13.91 -5.56
C ALA A 242 0.67 14.68 -4.34
N PHE A 243 -0.05 15.68 -3.83
CA PHE A 243 0.41 16.63 -2.82
C PHE A 243 -0.44 16.61 -1.54
N MET A 244 -1.10 15.49 -1.26
CA MET A 244 -1.84 15.24 -0.02
C MET A 244 -1.44 13.88 0.57
N PRO A 245 -0.24 13.82 1.14
CA PRO A 245 0.28 12.60 1.78
C PRO A 245 -0.44 12.27 3.08
N ILE A 246 -0.11 11.09 3.59
CA ILE A 246 -0.60 10.56 4.86
C ILE A 246 0.62 10.13 5.66
N ALA A 247 0.77 10.58 6.90
CA ALA A 247 1.79 10.12 7.80
C ALA A 247 1.15 9.57 9.09
N VAL A 248 1.48 8.31 9.41
CA VAL A 248 1.03 7.63 10.63
C VAL A 248 2.23 7.33 11.50
N GLU A 249 2.27 7.86 12.70
CA GLU A 249 3.31 7.61 13.69
C GLU A 249 2.80 6.65 14.76
N ALA A 250 3.43 5.47 14.85
CA ALA A 250 3.14 4.51 15.90
C ALA A 250 4.18 4.62 17.00
N MET A 251 3.74 4.74 18.24
CA MET A 251 4.61 4.90 19.40
C MET A 251 4.20 4.00 20.56
N SER A 252 5.02 3.96 21.61
CA SER A 252 4.68 3.21 22.82
C SER A 252 3.38 3.73 23.45
N GLN A 253 2.70 2.89 24.23
CA GLN A 253 1.49 3.31 24.94
C GLN A 253 1.73 4.51 25.87
N SER A 254 2.89 4.53 26.57
CA SER A 254 3.24 5.63 27.48
C SER A 254 3.47 6.96 26.72
N ASP A 255 4.13 6.90 25.58
CA ASP A 255 4.40 8.10 24.77
C ASP A 255 3.10 8.61 24.12
N TYR A 256 2.24 7.68 23.69
CA TYR A 256 0.92 8.01 23.16
C TYR A 256 0.05 8.74 24.19
N GLU A 257 0.04 8.31 25.46
CA GLU A 257 -0.72 8.96 26.53
C GLU A 257 -0.21 10.39 26.80
N VAL A 258 1.11 10.62 26.73
CA VAL A 258 1.70 11.96 26.82
C VAL A 258 1.27 12.81 25.63
N TRP A 259 1.49 12.32 24.42
CA TRP A 259 1.07 13.01 23.19
C TRP A 259 -0.43 13.34 23.21
N LEU A 260 -1.28 12.38 23.63
CA LEU A 260 -2.73 12.57 23.66
C LEU A 260 -3.14 13.71 24.61
N SER A 261 -2.45 13.84 25.74
CA SER A 261 -2.72 14.94 26.67
C SER A 261 -2.32 16.30 26.11
N GLU A 262 -1.19 16.37 25.40
CA GLU A 262 -0.71 17.57 24.71
C GLU A 262 -1.62 17.95 23.55
N ALA A 263 -2.00 16.97 22.72
CA ALA A 263 -2.89 17.15 21.58
C ALA A 263 -4.30 17.67 21.99
N ARG A 264 -4.82 17.19 23.12
CA ARG A 264 -6.09 17.71 23.67
C ARG A 264 -6.00 19.18 24.10
N GLU A 265 -4.85 19.64 24.57
CA GLU A 265 -4.64 21.05 24.91
C GLU A 265 -4.44 21.91 23.66
N GLU A 266 -3.68 21.41 22.70
CA GLU A 266 -3.32 22.12 21.47
C GLU A 266 -4.49 22.24 20.49
N TYR A 267 -5.24 21.13 20.28
CA TYR A 267 -6.31 21.05 19.29
C TYR A 267 -7.72 21.10 19.89
N ALA A 268 -7.86 21.53 21.16
CA ALA A 268 -9.16 21.61 21.84
C ALA A 268 -10.19 22.36 21.01
N ARG A 269 -11.35 21.74 20.78
CA ARG A 269 -12.50 22.44 20.17
C ARG A 269 -13.00 23.50 21.12
N THR A 270 -12.98 24.77 20.69
CA THR A 270 -13.70 25.81 21.41
C THR A 270 -15.19 25.69 21.14
N ASP A 271 -16.03 25.87 22.17
CA ASP A 271 -17.51 25.76 22.12
C ASP A 271 -18.21 26.58 21.01
N ASN A 272 -17.46 27.41 20.26
CA ASN A 272 -17.99 28.27 19.21
C ASN A 272 -17.65 27.78 17.78
N GLY A 273 -17.06 26.59 17.60
CA GLY A 273 -16.73 26.05 16.26
C GLY A 273 -15.69 26.89 15.48
N ILE A 274 -14.99 27.79 16.15
CA ILE A 274 -13.94 28.61 15.53
C ILE A 274 -12.60 28.05 15.96
N LYS A 275 -11.87 27.46 15.04
CA LYS A 275 -10.44 27.14 15.24
C LYS A 275 -9.69 28.44 15.49
N ILE A 276 -9.10 28.63 16.66
CA ILE A 276 -8.11 29.67 16.86
C ILE A 276 -6.80 29.11 16.32
N ALA A 277 -6.57 29.24 15.00
CA ALA A 277 -5.24 29.12 14.45
C ALA A 277 -4.38 30.19 15.16
N ASP A 278 -3.28 29.77 15.76
CA ASP A 278 -2.37 30.66 16.46
C ASP A 278 -1.98 31.81 15.52
N SER A 279 -2.21 33.06 15.97
CA SER A 279 -2.03 34.29 15.21
C SER A 279 -0.56 34.64 14.93
N SER A 280 0.37 33.73 15.20
CA SER A 280 1.81 33.92 14.97
C SER A 280 2.21 33.88 13.49
N MET A 281 1.42 33.24 12.60
CA MET A 281 1.72 33.19 11.17
C MET A 281 1.20 34.36 10.34
N SER A 282 0.45 35.29 10.92
CA SER A 282 -0.18 36.40 10.19
C SER A 282 0.71 37.65 10.00
N ALA A 283 1.93 37.68 10.54
CA ALA A 283 2.76 38.89 10.49
C ALA A 283 3.72 38.99 9.29
N THR A 284 3.89 37.95 8.49
CA THR A 284 4.91 37.94 7.42
C THR A 284 4.35 38.22 6.02
N GLN A 285 3.04 38.23 5.80
CA GLN A 285 2.46 38.46 4.47
C GLN A 285 2.06 39.91 4.15
N ALA A 286 2.28 40.87 5.03
CA ALA A 286 1.88 42.28 4.83
C ALA A 286 2.97 43.22 4.27
N SER A 287 4.17 42.74 3.85
CA SER A 287 5.28 43.61 3.43
C SER A 287 5.72 43.46 1.96
N HIS A 288 4.92 42.91 1.06
CA HIS A 288 5.22 42.89 -0.38
C HIS A 288 4.00 43.33 -1.21
N SER A 289 3.55 44.60 -1.01
CA SER A 289 2.75 45.30 -2.00
C SER A 289 3.03 46.82 -1.87
N GLU A 290 4.13 47.26 -2.46
CA GLU A 290 4.38 48.57 -3.01
C GLU A 290 5.34 48.44 -4.19
#